data_c5096b136ce07e0cadcd6a4dde8ace83
#
_entry.id   c5096b136ce07e0cadcd6a4dde8ace83
#
_cell.length_a   1.000
_cell.length_b   1.000
_cell.length_c   1.000
_cell.angle_alpha   90.00
_cell.angle_beta   90.00
_cell.angle_gamma   90.00
#
_symmetry.space_group_name_H-M   'P 1'
#
loop_
_entity.id
_entity.type
_entity.pdbx_description
1 polymer ?
#
loop_
_entity_poly.entity_id
_entity_poly.type
_entity_poly.pdbx_seq_one_letter_code
_entity_poly.pdbx_strand_id
1 'polypeptide(L)'
;MEVIPEVPSLSHADYLLNAHPELAERSYDPFPDTYCPSNPDSYKLLFDVMDEVIDVFQPRVMQVGHDEIYSICVCETCRKRDAGELLAEDLTKIHDYLARRGIRLMYWSEKMLNHITSWGEGLGGAKRICRCSRSTVDHIPATWTALDRIPRDCIAHNWYWALRESHDQRFLSRGMDM
;
A
#
# COMPACT_ATOMS: atom_id res chain seq x y z
N MET A 1 -21.93 15.68 7.54
CA MET A 1 -20.76 14.85 7.84
C MET A 1 -20.43 14.11 6.56
N GLU A 2 -19.21 14.19 6.09
CA GLU A 2 -18.76 13.42 4.91
C GLU A 2 -18.13 12.10 5.41
N VAL A 3 -18.46 11.00 4.76
CA VAL A 3 -17.86 9.69 5.06
C VAL A 3 -16.78 9.44 4.02
N ILE A 4 -15.58 9.13 4.46
CA ILE A 4 -14.49 8.64 3.61
C ILE A 4 -14.38 7.14 3.90
N PRO A 5 -14.87 6.26 3.02
CA PRO A 5 -14.72 4.84 3.21
C PRO A 5 -13.26 4.41 2.98
N GLU A 6 -12.86 3.34 3.66
CA GLU A 6 -11.57 2.70 3.46
C GLU A 6 -11.76 1.31 2.85
N VAL A 7 -11.00 1.04 1.79
CA VAL A 7 -10.84 -0.31 1.20
C VAL A 7 -9.35 -0.62 1.23
N PRO A 8 -8.85 -1.32 2.27
CA PRO A 8 -7.43 -1.65 2.38
C PRO A 8 -6.91 -2.37 1.15
N SER A 9 -5.83 -1.88 0.60
CA SER A 9 -5.25 -2.35 -0.66
C SER A 9 -3.77 -2.64 -0.49
N LEU A 10 -3.25 -3.56 -1.26
CA LEU A 10 -1.93 -4.17 -1.21
C LEU A 10 -1.71 -4.95 0.09
N SER A 11 -1.59 -4.27 1.23
CA SER A 11 -1.56 -4.84 2.58
C SER A 11 -2.95 -4.87 3.22
N HIS A 12 -3.08 -5.53 4.37
CA HIS A 12 -4.36 -5.72 5.07
C HIS A 12 -5.49 -6.26 4.17
N ALA A 13 -5.09 -7.01 3.14
CA ALA A 13 -5.98 -7.59 2.14
C ALA A 13 -6.46 -9.01 2.53
N ASP A 14 -6.35 -9.39 3.79
CA ASP A 14 -6.80 -10.67 4.32
C ASP A 14 -8.29 -10.92 4.05
N TYR A 15 -9.12 -9.89 4.02
CA TYR A 15 -10.53 -9.99 3.66
C TYR A 15 -10.76 -10.50 2.23
N LEU A 16 -9.82 -10.28 1.30
CA LEU A 16 -9.83 -10.87 -0.05
C LEU A 16 -9.13 -12.24 -0.04
N LEU A 17 -7.97 -12.32 0.60
CA LEU A 17 -7.05 -13.43 0.49
C LEU A 17 -7.47 -14.66 1.29
N ASN A 18 -8.35 -14.51 2.27
CA ASN A 18 -8.97 -15.65 2.95
C ASN A 18 -9.82 -16.52 2.01
N ALA A 19 -10.43 -15.91 1.01
CA ALA A 19 -11.21 -16.63 -0.02
C ALA A 19 -10.38 -16.91 -1.29
N HIS A 20 -9.33 -16.11 -1.55
CA HIS A 20 -8.51 -16.14 -2.76
C HIS A 20 -7.01 -16.18 -2.44
N PRO A 21 -6.52 -17.22 -1.72
CA PRO A 21 -5.10 -17.30 -1.33
C PRO A 21 -4.14 -17.39 -2.51
N GLU A 22 -4.61 -17.78 -3.69
CA GLU A 22 -3.84 -17.81 -4.94
C GLU A 22 -3.40 -16.41 -5.43
N LEU A 23 -4.05 -15.36 -4.93
CA LEU A 23 -3.69 -13.97 -5.26
C LEU A 23 -2.63 -13.40 -4.33
N ALA A 24 -2.27 -14.11 -3.27
CA ALA A 24 -1.33 -13.63 -2.26
C ALA A 24 0.10 -13.51 -2.79
N GLU A 25 0.79 -12.46 -2.35
CA GLU A 25 2.24 -12.30 -2.58
C GLU A 25 3.04 -13.43 -1.90
N ARG A 26 2.53 -13.97 -0.78
CA ARG A 26 3.01 -15.17 -0.09
C ARG A 26 1.97 -16.27 -0.15
N SER A 27 1.90 -17.01 -1.22
CA SER A 27 0.92 -18.10 -1.40
C SER A 27 1.08 -19.26 -0.40
N TYR A 28 2.23 -19.37 0.27
CA TYR A 28 2.50 -20.36 1.32
C TYR A 28 2.20 -19.90 2.73
N ASP A 29 1.80 -18.62 2.91
CA ASP A 29 1.44 -18.10 4.22
C ASP A 29 0.01 -18.55 4.56
N PRO A 30 -0.22 -19.18 5.72
CA PRO A 30 -1.57 -19.57 6.14
C PRO A 30 -2.47 -18.37 6.48
N PHE A 31 -1.90 -17.19 6.64
CA PHE A 31 -2.61 -15.93 6.93
C PHE A 31 -2.04 -14.82 6.03
N PRO A 32 -2.29 -14.90 4.72
CA PRO A 32 -1.77 -13.91 3.78
C PRO A 32 -2.48 -12.57 3.98
N ASP A 33 -1.71 -11.51 4.05
CA ASP A 33 -2.20 -10.13 4.25
C ASP A 33 -1.96 -9.20 3.05
N THR A 34 -1.12 -9.62 2.11
CA THR A 34 -0.70 -8.79 0.97
C THR A 34 -0.97 -9.53 -0.33
N TYR A 35 -1.73 -8.91 -1.24
CA TYR A 35 -1.93 -9.47 -2.56
C TYR A 35 -0.73 -9.23 -3.48
N CYS A 36 -0.60 -10.03 -4.53
CA CYS A 36 0.44 -9.86 -5.54
C CYS A 36 0.12 -8.70 -6.49
N PRO A 37 0.88 -7.58 -6.47
CA PRO A 37 0.62 -6.42 -7.34
C PRO A 37 0.98 -6.68 -8.81
N SER A 38 1.62 -7.80 -9.11
CA SER A 38 1.89 -8.24 -10.48
C SER A 38 0.81 -9.18 -11.04
N ASN A 39 -0.16 -9.60 -10.22
CA ASN A 39 -1.25 -10.45 -10.66
C ASN A 39 -2.47 -9.59 -11.07
N PRO A 40 -2.91 -9.62 -12.35
CA PRO A 40 -4.04 -8.81 -12.78
C PRO A 40 -5.38 -9.21 -12.13
N ASP A 41 -5.52 -10.45 -11.68
CA ASP A 41 -6.75 -10.92 -11.03
C ASP A 41 -6.92 -10.31 -9.62
N SER A 42 -5.81 -9.90 -8.98
CA SER A 42 -5.87 -9.12 -7.73
C SER A 42 -6.69 -7.83 -7.90
N TYR A 43 -6.49 -7.14 -9.02
CA TYR A 43 -7.21 -5.89 -9.29
C TYR A 43 -8.67 -6.10 -9.70
N LYS A 44 -8.99 -7.21 -10.37
CA LYS A 44 -10.39 -7.53 -10.70
C LYS A 44 -11.20 -7.65 -9.42
N LEU A 45 -10.70 -8.48 -8.48
CA LEU A 45 -11.38 -8.70 -7.21
C LEU A 45 -11.43 -7.42 -6.35
N LEU A 46 -10.30 -6.68 -6.26
CA LEU A 46 -10.25 -5.42 -5.51
C LEU A 46 -11.24 -4.40 -6.06
N PHE A 47 -11.32 -4.25 -7.37
CA PHE A 47 -12.21 -3.27 -8.00
C PHE A 47 -13.69 -3.65 -7.88
N ASP A 48 -14.00 -4.95 -7.86
CA ASP A 48 -15.37 -5.41 -7.57
C ASP A 48 -15.80 -4.96 -6.16
N VAL A 49 -14.93 -5.12 -5.15
CA VAL A 49 -15.21 -4.63 -3.79
C VAL A 49 -15.29 -3.10 -3.74
N MET A 50 -14.40 -2.41 -4.43
CA MET A 50 -14.46 -0.94 -4.49
C MET A 50 -15.76 -0.44 -5.12
N ASP A 51 -16.27 -1.11 -6.16
CA ASP A 51 -17.53 -0.74 -6.79
C ASP A 51 -18.71 -0.91 -5.83
N GLU A 52 -18.76 -1.99 -5.03
CA GLU A 52 -19.80 -2.15 -4.01
C GLU A 52 -19.77 -1.01 -2.97
N VAL A 53 -18.56 -0.63 -2.52
CA VAL A 53 -18.38 0.48 -1.57
C VAL A 53 -18.77 1.83 -2.21
N ILE A 54 -18.40 2.04 -3.48
CA ILE A 54 -18.76 3.26 -4.23
C ILE A 54 -20.28 3.37 -4.39
N ASP A 55 -20.94 2.28 -4.73
CA ASP A 55 -22.40 2.26 -4.93
C ASP A 55 -23.16 2.62 -3.65
N VAL A 56 -22.65 2.18 -2.49
CA VAL A 56 -23.28 2.43 -1.19
C VAL A 56 -23.00 3.86 -0.69
N PHE A 57 -21.73 4.29 -0.72
CA PHE A 57 -21.28 5.52 -0.05
C PHE A 57 -21.22 6.73 -1.00
N GLN A 58 -21.09 6.52 -2.31
CA GLN A 58 -20.90 7.55 -3.33
C GLN A 58 -19.86 8.61 -2.90
N PRO A 59 -18.66 8.17 -2.50
CA PRO A 59 -17.68 9.03 -1.87
C PRO A 59 -17.01 9.95 -2.89
N ARG A 60 -16.55 11.14 -2.43
CA ARG A 60 -15.65 12.00 -3.20
C ARG A 60 -14.19 11.67 -3.00
N VAL A 61 -13.88 11.00 -1.89
CA VAL A 61 -12.55 10.54 -1.51
C VAL A 61 -12.67 9.11 -0.99
N MET A 62 -11.75 8.24 -1.38
CA MET A 62 -11.63 6.89 -0.85
C MET A 62 -10.21 6.67 -0.29
N GLN A 63 -10.14 6.18 0.95
CA GLN A 63 -8.91 5.70 1.55
C GLN A 63 -8.62 4.28 1.04
N VAL A 64 -7.40 4.03 0.58
CA VAL A 64 -7.03 2.75 -0.04
C VAL A 64 -5.97 1.98 0.75
N GLY A 65 -5.69 2.35 2.00
CA GLY A 65 -4.70 1.65 2.82
C GLY A 65 -3.27 1.96 2.41
N HIS A 66 -2.48 0.93 2.10
CA HIS A 66 -1.04 0.99 1.77
C HIS A 66 -0.12 1.21 2.98
N ASP A 67 -0.62 0.99 4.19
CA ASP A 67 0.16 0.95 5.41
C ASP A 67 0.76 -0.45 5.64
N GLU A 68 1.77 -0.50 6.48
CA GLU A 68 2.36 -1.74 7.00
C GLU A 68 2.69 -2.83 5.96
N ILE A 69 3.12 -2.44 4.77
CA ILE A 69 3.47 -3.37 3.70
C ILE A 69 4.77 -4.11 4.07
N TYR A 70 4.64 -5.35 4.52
CA TYR A 70 5.76 -6.20 4.94
C TYR A 70 6.07 -7.34 3.96
N SER A 71 5.16 -7.64 3.04
CA SER A 71 5.27 -8.75 2.09
C SER A 71 5.25 -8.25 0.65
N ILE A 72 6.27 -7.51 0.24
CA ILE A 72 6.44 -7.05 -1.15
C ILE A 72 7.71 -7.66 -1.75
N CYS A 73 7.72 -7.93 -3.06
CA CYS A 73 8.84 -8.55 -3.78
C CYS A 73 9.17 -9.98 -3.27
N VAL A 74 8.16 -10.77 -2.91
CA VAL A 74 8.34 -12.11 -2.36
C VAL A 74 8.04 -13.20 -3.40
N CYS A 75 6.95 -13.07 -4.15
CA CYS A 75 6.57 -14.07 -5.15
C CYS A 75 7.57 -14.14 -6.32
N GLU A 76 7.45 -15.18 -7.14
CA GLU A 76 8.40 -15.42 -8.24
C GLU A 76 8.49 -14.29 -9.25
N THR A 77 7.39 -13.60 -9.47
CA THR A 77 7.30 -12.47 -10.41
C THR A 77 7.83 -11.19 -9.76
N CYS A 78 7.33 -10.86 -8.57
CA CYS A 78 7.64 -9.61 -7.90
C CYS A 78 9.08 -9.51 -7.39
N ARG A 79 9.70 -10.61 -6.96
CA ARG A 79 11.09 -10.62 -6.43
C ARG A 79 12.16 -10.15 -7.42
N LYS A 80 11.83 -10.05 -8.71
CA LYS A 80 12.71 -9.58 -9.78
C LYS A 80 12.55 -8.09 -10.06
N ARG A 81 11.68 -7.41 -9.32
CA ARG A 81 11.28 -6.03 -9.55
C ARG A 81 11.72 -5.10 -8.41
N ASP A 82 11.77 -3.82 -8.66
CA ASP A 82 11.98 -2.78 -7.64
C ASP A 82 10.71 -2.60 -6.82
N ALA A 83 10.84 -2.58 -5.48
CA ALA A 83 9.69 -2.50 -4.58
C ALA A 83 8.98 -1.13 -4.64
N GLY A 84 9.75 -0.05 -4.83
CA GLY A 84 9.17 1.27 -4.98
C GLY A 84 8.43 1.43 -6.32
N GLU A 85 8.93 0.77 -7.37
CA GLU A 85 8.23 0.70 -8.65
C GLU A 85 6.92 -0.08 -8.54
N LEU A 86 6.94 -1.26 -7.91
CA LEU A 86 5.73 -2.06 -7.68
C LEU A 86 4.68 -1.30 -6.88
N LEU A 87 5.09 -0.64 -5.80
CA LEU A 87 4.20 0.15 -4.97
C LEU A 87 3.60 1.34 -5.75
N ALA A 88 4.42 2.02 -6.55
CA ALA A 88 3.95 3.14 -7.37
C ALA A 88 2.97 2.70 -8.45
N GLU A 89 3.24 1.58 -9.10
CA GLU A 89 2.32 1.01 -10.12
C GLU A 89 1.00 0.58 -9.50
N ASP A 90 1.04 -0.07 -8.33
CA ASP A 90 -0.17 -0.50 -7.63
C ASP A 90 -1.05 0.71 -7.30
N LEU A 91 -0.48 1.70 -6.62
CA LEU A 91 -1.20 2.92 -6.27
C LEU A 91 -1.73 3.68 -7.51
N THR A 92 -0.95 3.73 -8.59
CA THR A 92 -1.35 4.39 -9.83
C THR A 92 -2.53 3.67 -10.50
N LYS A 93 -2.55 2.35 -10.52
CA LYS A 93 -3.68 1.57 -11.06
C LYS A 93 -4.98 1.85 -10.30
N ILE A 94 -4.89 1.91 -8.97
CA ILE A 94 -6.04 2.22 -8.11
C ILE A 94 -6.47 3.68 -8.30
N HIS A 95 -5.50 4.59 -8.33
CA HIS A 95 -5.76 6.01 -8.62
C HIS A 95 -6.53 6.18 -9.95
N ASP A 96 -6.03 5.59 -11.03
CA ASP A 96 -6.66 5.71 -12.35
C ASP A 96 -8.06 5.09 -12.39
N TYR A 97 -8.27 4.04 -11.59
CA TYR A 97 -9.59 3.41 -11.44
C TYR A 97 -10.59 4.35 -10.75
N LEU A 98 -10.20 4.98 -9.65
CA LEU A 98 -11.02 5.92 -8.89
C LEU A 98 -11.20 7.26 -9.64
N ALA A 99 -10.15 7.78 -10.26
CA ALA A 99 -10.18 9.04 -11.01
C ALA A 99 -11.19 9.03 -12.16
N ARG A 100 -11.34 7.89 -12.87
CA ARG A 100 -12.39 7.73 -13.91
C ARG A 100 -13.81 7.86 -13.37
N ARG A 101 -13.99 7.73 -12.05
CA ARG A 101 -15.27 7.87 -11.33
C ARG A 101 -15.40 9.22 -10.62
N GLY A 102 -14.39 10.11 -10.78
CA GLY A 102 -14.34 11.41 -10.09
C GLY A 102 -14.06 11.30 -8.59
N ILE A 103 -13.49 10.17 -8.15
CA ILE A 103 -13.15 9.91 -6.75
C ILE A 103 -11.66 10.15 -6.55
N ARG A 104 -11.30 10.97 -5.56
CA ARG A 104 -9.92 11.23 -5.22
C ARG A 104 -9.37 10.14 -4.30
N LEU A 105 -8.16 9.69 -4.57
CA LEU A 105 -7.47 8.67 -3.77
C LEU A 105 -6.80 9.30 -2.55
N MET A 106 -6.99 8.67 -1.37
CA MET A 106 -6.24 8.91 -0.14
C MET A 106 -5.50 7.62 0.26
N TYR A 107 -4.29 7.72 0.80
CA TYR A 107 -3.49 6.56 1.19
C TYR A 107 -2.67 6.84 2.44
N TRP A 108 -2.29 5.80 3.18
CA TRP A 108 -1.34 5.89 4.30
C TRP A 108 0.08 6.07 3.76
N SER A 109 0.77 7.09 4.21
CA SER A 109 1.96 7.61 3.53
C SER A 109 3.30 7.12 4.08
N GLU A 110 3.33 6.37 5.17
CA GLU A 110 4.58 5.99 5.85
C GLU A 110 5.51 5.14 4.96
N LYS A 111 4.98 4.33 4.03
CA LYS A 111 5.81 3.52 3.12
C LYS A 111 6.51 4.33 2.03
N MET A 112 6.17 5.62 1.90
CA MET A 112 6.85 6.59 1.02
C MET A 112 7.99 7.32 1.73
N LEU A 113 8.32 6.97 2.98
CA LEU A 113 9.35 7.65 3.79
C LEU A 113 10.59 6.77 3.95
N ASN A 114 11.75 7.27 3.54
CA ASN A 114 13.04 6.62 3.81
C ASN A 114 13.42 6.81 5.29
N HIS A 115 12.78 6.03 6.16
CA HIS A 115 12.98 6.13 7.58
C HIS A 115 12.89 4.77 8.27
N ILE A 116 13.73 4.57 9.29
CA ILE A 116 13.65 3.49 10.28
C ILE A 116 13.54 4.16 11.64
N THR A 117 12.51 3.80 12.38
CA THR A 117 12.26 4.37 13.72
C THR A 117 13.33 3.98 14.71
N SER A 118 13.41 4.69 15.85
CA SER A 118 14.37 4.39 16.91
C SER A 118 14.17 3.02 17.56
N TRP A 119 12.98 2.44 17.45
CA TRP A 119 12.69 1.05 17.91
C TRP A 119 12.81 0.02 16.76
N GLY A 120 13.36 0.43 15.61
CA GLY A 120 13.72 -0.48 14.52
C GLY A 120 12.61 -0.83 13.55
N GLU A 121 11.46 -0.15 13.57
CA GLU A 121 10.42 -0.31 12.57
C GLU A 121 10.81 0.42 11.28
N GLY A 122 10.70 -0.28 10.15
CA GLY A 122 10.93 0.32 8.83
C GLY A 122 9.65 0.91 8.29
N LEU A 123 9.63 2.21 8.07
CA LEU A 123 8.56 2.86 7.29
C LEU A 123 8.72 2.46 5.82
N GLY A 124 9.30 3.30 4.96
CA GLY A 124 9.60 2.94 3.57
C GLY A 124 11.07 2.58 3.32
N GLY A 125 11.91 2.55 4.36
CA GLY A 125 13.32 2.12 4.27
C GLY A 125 13.45 0.60 4.28
N ALA A 126 14.53 0.09 3.64
CA ALA A 126 14.82 -1.34 3.65
C ALA A 126 15.12 -1.84 5.07
N LYS A 127 14.59 -3.00 5.42
CA LYS A 127 14.76 -3.59 6.75
C LYS A 127 14.93 -5.10 6.68
N ARG A 128 15.77 -5.64 7.57
CA ARG A 128 15.82 -7.07 7.84
C ARG A 128 14.95 -7.41 9.04
N ILE A 129 14.07 -8.37 8.90
CA ILE A 129 13.26 -8.92 9.99
C ILE A 129 13.73 -10.34 10.27
N CYS A 130 14.08 -10.62 11.52
CA CYS A 130 14.30 -11.98 11.99
C CYS A 130 12.97 -12.52 12.55
N ARG A 131 12.34 -13.45 11.86
CA ARG A 131 11.23 -14.23 12.42
C ARG A 131 11.81 -15.40 13.21
N CYS A 132 12.13 -15.14 14.46
CA CYS A 132 13.06 -15.94 15.29
C CYS A 132 12.65 -17.35 15.68
N SER A 133 11.54 -17.93 15.25
CA SER A 133 11.25 -19.33 15.61
C SER A 133 11.94 -20.37 14.73
N ARG A 134 12.47 -19.99 13.55
CA ARG A 134 13.15 -20.89 12.60
C ARG A 134 14.25 -20.24 11.75
N SER A 135 14.95 -19.23 12.25
CA SER A 135 16.10 -18.57 11.57
C SER A 135 15.86 -18.05 10.13
N THR A 136 14.65 -17.78 9.74
CA THR A 136 14.36 -17.13 8.47
C THR A 136 14.51 -15.61 8.65
N VAL A 137 15.45 -15.02 7.94
CA VAL A 137 15.60 -13.56 7.84
C VAL A 137 14.84 -13.12 6.62
N ASP A 138 13.70 -12.47 6.85
CA ASP A 138 13.00 -11.78 5.78
C ASP A 138 13.61 -10.39 5.56
N HIS A 139 13.77 -10.04 4.32
CA HIS A 139 14.21 -8.70 3.92
C HIS A 139 13.02 -7.96 3.31
N ILE A 140 12.62 -6.86 3.97
CA ILE A 140 11.66 -5.93 3.41
C ILE A 140 12.45 -4.90 2.61
N PRO A 141 12.30 -4.86 1.27
CA PRO A 141 13.02 -3.90 0.45
C PRO A 141 12.49 -2.48 0.65
N ALA A 142 13.28 -1.48 0.23
CA ALA A 142 12.88 -0.08 0.31
C ALA A 142 11.75 0.24 -0.68
N THR A 143 10.73 0.94 -0.21
CA THR A 143 9.57 1.38 -1.02
C THR A 143 9.47 2.89 -1.19
N TRP A 144 10.24 3.67 -0.44
CA TRP A 144 10.18 5.14 -0.40
C TRP A 144 10.37 5.84 -1.76
N THR A 145 11.02 5.18 -2.71
CA THR A 145 11.24 5.70 -4.07
C THR A 145 9.93 5.79 -4.87
N ALA A 146 8.86 5.16 -4.41
CA ALA A 146 7.54 5.26 -5.00
C ALA A 146 7.00 6.70 -5.01
N LEU A 147 7.35 7.51 -4.00
CA LEU A 147 6.84 8.88 -3.85
C LEU A 147 7.05 9.76 -5.08
N ASP A 148 8.15 9.56 -5.81
CA ASP A 148 8.45 10.37 -6.99
C ASP A 148 7.77 9.86 -8.28
N ARG A 149 7.05 8.74 -8.19
CA ARG A 149 6.44 8.03 -9.33
C ARG A 149 4.91 8.01 -9.31
N ILE A 150 4.29 8.33 -8.16
CA ILE A 150 2.82 8.31 -7.99
C ILE A 150 2.16 9.62 -8.46
N PRO A 151 0.86 9.58 -8.80
CA PRO A 151 0.08 10.79 -9.11
C PRO A 151 0.11 11.82 -7.97
N ARG A 152 0.15 13.11 -8.33
CA ARG A 152 0.33 14.21 -7.36
C ARG A 152 -0.97 14.68 -6.72
N ASP A 153 -2.10 14.37 -7.30
CA ASP A 153 -3.44 14.71 -6.83
C ASP A 153 -3.98 13.75 -5.77
N CYS A 154 -3.19 12.74 -5.39
CA CYS A 154 -3.47 11.91 -4.22
C CYS A 154 -3.38 12.72 -2.92
N ILE A 155 -4.10 12.26 -1.88
CA ILE A 155 -4.01 12.76 -0.51
C ILE A 155 -3.11 11.82 0.28
N ALA A 156 -1.97 12.31 0.75
CA ALA A 156 -1.08 11.55 1.62
C ALA A 156 -1.57 11.69 3.06
N HIS A 157 -1.89 10.58 3.72
CA HIS A 157 -2.40 10.60 5.08
C HIS A 157 -1.40 10.01 6.06
N ASN A 158 -1.04 10.75 7.10
CA ASN A 158 -0.17 10.30 8.17
C ASN A 158 -0.99 9.84 9.37
N TRP A 159 -0.79 8.60 9.80
CA TRP A 159 -1.32 8.07 11.06
C TRP A 159 -0.21 7.93 12.12
N TYR A 160 1.04 8.02 11.70
CA TYR A 160 2.18 7.61 12.48
C TYR A 160 2.63 8.73 13.43
N TRP A 161 2.31 8.60 14.70
CA TRP A 161 2.56 9.60 15.75
C TRP A 161 4.05 9.99 15.93
N ALA A 162 4.99 9.15 15.48
CA ALA A 162 6.43 9.41 15.55
C ALA A 162 6.97 10.20 14.34
N LEU A 163 6.11 10.53 13.36
CA LEU A 163 6.53 11.35 12.23
C LEU A 163 6.77 12.79 12.67
N ARG A 164 7.75 13.40 12.03
CA ARG A 164 8.12 14.79 12.24
C ARG A 164 7.54 15.64 11.11
N GLU A 165 7.34 16.92 11.37
CA GLU A 165 6.91 17.90 10.36
C GLU A 165 7.76 17.83 9.08
N SER A 166 9.07 17.52 9.21
CA SER A 166 9.96 17.34 8.06
C SER A 166 9.56 16.16 7.14
N HIS A 167 8.81 15.19 7.64
CA HIS A 167 8.26 14.10 6.83
C HIS A 167 7.10 14.60 5.97
N ASP A 168 6.20 15.40 6.56
CA ASP A 168 5.06 15.98 5.86
C ASP A 168 5.54 16.91 4.73
N GLN A 169 6.59 17.69 4.98
CA GLN A 169 7.19 18.56 3.97
C GLN A 169 7.65 17.82 2.70
N ARG A 170 7.93 16.51 2.78
CA ARG A 170 8.26 15.71 1.59
C ARG A 170 7.09 15.58 0.63
N PHE A 171 5.87 15.51 1.14
CA PHE A 171 4.63 15.42 0.35
C PHE A 171 4.18 16.81 -0.08
N LEU A 172 4.10 17.75 0.85
CA LEU A 172 3.69 19.13 0.59
C LEU A 172 4.57 19.83 -0.46
N SER A 173 5.90 19.63 -0.40
CA SER A 173 6.83 20.20 -1.38
C SER A 173 6.66 19.65 -2.81
N ARG A 174 5.95 18.54 -2.95
CA ARG A 174 5.57 17.94 -4.23
C ARG A 174 4.16 18.35 -4.70
N GLY A 175 3.50 19.23 -3.94
CA GLY A 175 2.15 19.70 -4.25
C GLY A 175 1.05 18.68 -3.92
N MET A 176 1.35 17.70 -3.08
CA MET A 176 0.34 16.76 -2.57
C MET A 176 -0.38 17.37 -1.37
N ASP A 177 -1.66 17.06 -1.22
CA ASP A 177 -2.39 17.35 0.01
C ASP A 177 -2.09 16.31 1.10
N MET A 178 -2.26 16.72 2.36
CA MET A 178 -2.09 15.86 3.52
C MET A 178 -3.29 15.95 4.48
#